data_d416056ba447020172d25413a5d4a001
#
_entry.id   d416056ba447020172d25413a5d4a001
#
_cell.length_a   1.000
_cell.length_b   1.000
_cell.length_c   1.000
_cell.angle_alpha   90.00
_cell.angle_beta   90.00
_cell.angle_gamma   90.00
#
_symmetry.space_group_name_H-M   'P 1'
#
loop_
_entity.id
_entity.type
_entity.pdbx_description
1 polymer ?
#
loop_
_entity_poly.entity_id
_entity_poly.type
_entity_poly.pdbx_seq_one_letter_code
_entity_poly.pdbx_strand_id
1 'polypeptide(L)'
;YEILRCLVGSEMCIRDREKPEECCMQYDKELIAHKLDRWDRFITDYHLPEWDAIPDLGLYMDQVVVLLAQYLNFIPAMPGGKESFVTSSTINNYVRLKIMPAPVKRKYFRVHIAYLIMILTMKQSISISDVQKIIPADIPEEDVRAIYQEYSEKFRHIALFFNQQVQDAAEDIRTPDQPGEAAVSRLVIESTLIAGFSKILAEKLIRLCGADTQEVLAAEQPPQA
;
A
#
# COMPACT_ATOMS: atom_id res chain seq x y z
N TYR A 1 -8.30 -22.92 19.69
CA TYR A 1 -9.21 -21.75 19.73
C TYR A 1 -8.83 -20.72 20.80
N GLU A 2 -8.16 -21.11 21.89
CA GLU A 2 -7.72 -20.18 22.94
C GLU A 2 -6.42 -19.43 22.61
N ILE A 3 -5.57 -19.94 21.74
CA ILE A 3 -4.27 -19.37 21.39
C ILE A 3 -4.41 -18.07 20.56
N LEU A 4 -5.46 -17.95 19.77
CA LEU A 4 -5.74 -16.74 18.97
C LEU A 4 -6.28 -15.57 19.79
N ARG A 5 -6.79 -15.81 21.00
CA ARG A 5 -7.24 -14.75 21.92
C ARG A 5 -6.11 -13.95 22.54
N CYS A 6 -4.88 -14.50 22.56
CA CYS A 6 -3.72 -13.88 23.21
C CYS A 6 -2.81 -13.06 22.29
N LEU A 7 -3.00 -13.11 20.97
CA LEU A 7 -2.10 -12.43 20.01
C LEU A 7 -2.53 -11.02 19.59
N VAL A 8 -3.74 -10.61 19.97
CA VAL A 8 -4.25 -9.27 19.67
C VAL A 8 -4.35 -8.48 20.97
N GLY A 9 -3.30 -7.75 21.34
CA GLY A 9 -3.36 -6.77 22.41
C GLY A 9 -2.38 -6.98 23.57
N SER A 10 -1.10 -7.22 23.30
CA SER A 10 -0.14 -7.58 24.36
C SER A 10 0.54 -6.44 25.12
N GLU A 11 0.27 -5.17 24.89
CA GLU A 11 1.00 -4.13 25.64
C GLU A 11 0.18 -3.05 26.35
N MET A 12 -1.15 -3.05 26.30
CA MET A 12 -1.94 -1.98 26.94
C MET A 12 -2.97 -2.42 27.97
N CYS A 13 -3.04 -3.71 28.35
CA CYS A 13 -4.03 -4.23 29.29
C CYS A 13 -3.46 -4.92 30.53
N ILE A 14 -2.31 -4.47 31.09
CA ILE A 14 -1.72 -5.09 32.31
C ILE A 14 -2.03 -4.29 33.59
N ARG A 15 -2.84 -3.25 33.58
CA ARG A 15 -3.30 -2.63 34.81
C ARG A 15 -4.83 -2.61 34.87
N ASP A 16 -5.34 -3.22 35.95
CA ASP A 16 -6.74 -3.26 36.41
C ASP A 16 -7.63 -4.35 35.77
N ARG A 17 -7.43 -5.61 36.21
CA ARG A 17 -8.42 -6.69 36.03
C ARG A 17 -9.25 -6.85 37.31
N GLU A 18 -10.38 -6.17 37.32
CA GLU A 18 -11.60 -6.66 37.96
C GLU A 18 -12.71 -6.68 36.91
N LYS A 19 -12.91 -7.79 36.28
CA LYS A 19 -13.84 -8.31 35.26
C LYS A 19 -13.17 -8.52 33.90
N PRO A 20 -13.34 -9.70 33.27
CA PRO A 20 -13.03 -9.86 31.86
C PRO A 20 -14.11 -9.17 31.05
N GLU A 21 -14.00 -7.87 30.81
CA GLU A 21 -14.70 -7.25 29.71
C GLU A 21 -14.15 -7.87 28.43
N GLU A 22 -15.01 -8.50 27.69
CA GLU A 22 -14.75 -9.08 26.39
C GLU A 22 -14.11 -8.01 25.50
N CYS A 23 -12.78 -8.07 25.32
CA CYS A 23 -12.06 -7.28 24.35
C CYS A 23 -12.35 -7.85 22.95
N CYS A 24 -13.62 -7.98 22.62
CA CYS A 24 -14.11 -8.33 21.31
C CYS A 24 -14.37 -7.04 20.57
N MET A 25 -13.72 -6.85 19.42
CA MET A 25 -14.06 -5.75 18.52
C MET A 25 -15.53 -5.96 18.11
N GLN A 26 -16.43 -5.10 18.59
CA GLN A 26 -17.82 -5.15 18.20
C GLN A 26 -17.99 -4.54 16.82
N TYR A 27 -18.46 -5.32 15.86
CA TYR A 27 -18.72 -4.87 14.49
C TYR A 27 -20.24 -4.85 14.23
N ASP A 28 -20.71 -3.70 13.74
CA ASP A 28 -22.02 -3.62 13.12
C ASP A 28 -21.98 -4.25 11.74
N LYS A 29 -22.61 -5.41 11.59
CA LYS A 29 -22.61 -6.22 10.37
C LYS A 29 -23.21 -5.49 9.18
N GLU A 30 -24.32 -4.76 9.38
CA GLU A 30 -24.98 -4.04 8.29
C GLU A 30 -24.10 -2.88 7.80
N LEU A 31 -23.48 -2.15 8.74
CA LEU A 31 -22.53 -1.10 8.41
C LEU A 31 -21.33 -1.64 7.61
N ILE A 32 -20.77 -2.78 8.04
CA ILE A 32 -19.63 -3.40 7.34
C ILE A 32 -20.04 -3.86 5.94
N ALA A 33 -21.17 -4.57 5.80
CA ALA A 33 -21.66 -4.99 4.49
C ALA A 33 -21.83 -3.80 3.53
N HIS A 34 -22.48 -2.72 3.99
CA HIS A 34 -22.62 -1.49 3.21
C HIS A 34 -21.27 -0.86 2.83
N LYS A 35 -20.28 -0.89 3.72
CA LYS A 35 -18.94 -0.38 3.44
C LYS A 35 -18.19 -1.23 2.41
N LEU A 36 -18.35 -2.55 2.47
CA LEU A 36 -17.75 -3.48 1.50
C LEU A 36 -18.38 -3.30 0.09
N ASP A 37 -19.68 -3.10 -0.01
CA ASP A 37 -20.34 -2.81 -1.28
C ASP A 37 -19.91 -1.45 -1.88
N ARG A 38 -19.65 -0.47 -1.02
CA ARG A 38 -19.10 0.81 -1.45
C ARG A 38 -17.64 0.67 -1.90
N TRP A 39 -16.85 -0.14 -1.21
CA TRP A 39 -15.48 -0.46 -1.56
C TRP A 39 -15.40 -1.17 -2.91
N ASP A 40 -16.25 -2.16 -3.14
CA ASP A 40 -16.34 -2.90 -4.39
C ASP A 40 -16.54 -1.96 -5.59
N ARG A 41 -17.56 -1.11 -5.52
CA ARG A 41 -17.83 -0.12 -6.57
C ARG A 41 -16.65 0.83 -6.77
N PHE A 42 -16.05 1.28 -5.69
CA PHE A 42 -14.91 2.18 -5.75
C PHE A 42 -13.71 1.52 -6.44
N ILE A 43 -13.31 0.31 -6.05
CA ILE A 43 -12.15 -0.39 -6.64
C ILE A 43 -12.42 -0.80 -8.09
N THR A 44 -13.65 -1.16 -8.43
CA THR A 44 -14.02 -1.52 -9.81
C THR A 44 -13.83 -0.34 -10.76
N ASP A 45 -14.19 0.86 -10.34
CA ASP A 45 -14.10 2.08 -11.15
C ASP A 45 -12.72 2.76 -11.04
N TYR A 46 -11.98 2.51 -9.95
CA TYR A 46 -10.73 3.20 -9.66
C TYR A 46 -9.58 2.69 -10.53
N HIS A 47 -8.83 3.63 -11.09
CA HIS A 47 -7.57 3.38 -11.80
C HIS A 47 -6.61 4.55 -11.59
N LEU A 48 -5.32 4.29 -11.66
CA LEU A 48 -4.32 5.35 -11.74
C LEU A 48 -4.50 6.12 -13.05
N PRO A 49 -4.18 7.42 -13.10
CA PRO A 49 -4.29 8.19 -14.33
C PRO A 49 -3.40 7.56 -15.41
N GLU A 50 -3.91 7.50 -16.64
CA GLU A 50 -3.09 7.14 -17.79
C GLU A 50 -2.01 8.20 -18.02
N TRP A 51 -0.88 7.81 -18.64
CA TRP A 51 0.23 8.71 -18.89
C TRP A 51 -0.21 10.04 -19.52
N ASP A 52 -1.01 9.98 -20.56
CA ASP A 52 -1.45 11.15 -21.30
C ASP A 52 -2.53 11.98 -20.56
N ALA A 53 -3.16 11.41 -19.54
CA ALA A 53 -4.08 12.12 -18.64
C ALA A 53 -3.35 12.89 -17.53
N ILE A 54 -2.07 12.58 -17.27
CA ILE A 54 -1.25 13.36 -16.34
C ILE A 54 -0.87 14.68 -17.00
N PRO A 55 -1.16 15.85 -16.39
CA PRO A 55 -0.87 17.15 -17.00
C PRO A 55 0.65 17.34 -17.19
N ASP A 56 1.03 17.75 -18.39
CA ASP A 56 2.41 18.12 -18.73
C ASP A 56 2.61 19.64 -18.68
N LEU A 57 1.97 20.25 -17.73
CA LEU A 57 2.14 21.67 -17.39
C LEU A 57 3.08 21.76 -16.20
N GLY A 58 3.99 22.71 -16.21
CA GLY A 58 4.88 22.92 -15.08
C GLY A 58 4.10 23.34 -13.82
N LEU A 59 3.73 22.39 -12.98
CA LEU A 59 2.96 22.59 -11.75
C LEU A 59 3.87 23.06 -10.60
N TYR A 60 3.35 23.94 -9.75
CA TYR A 60 3.99 24.29 -8.48
C TYR A 60 3.68 23.25 -7.41
N MET A 61 4.51 23.20 -6.37
CA MET A 61 4.43 22.21 -5.28
C MET A 61 3.02 22.04 -4.70
N ASP A 62 2.32 23.13 -4.42
CA ASP A 62 0.99 23.07 -3.81
C ASP A 62 -0.03 22.45 -4.76
N GLN A 63 0.09 22.71 -6.07
CA GLN A 63 -0.76 22.09 -7.09
C GLN A 63 -0.46 20.60 -7.20
N VAL A 64 0.81 20.19 -7.11
CA VAL A 64 1.20 18.78 -7.10
C VAL A 64 0.59 18.04 -5.91
N VAL A 65 0.65 18.60 -4.71
CA VAL A 65 0.05 17.99 -3.51
C VAL A 65 -1.45 17.79 -3.69
N VAL A 66 -2.17 18.79 -4.20
CA VAL A 66 -3.62 18.69 -4.46
C VAL A 66 -3.92 17.62 -5.52
N LEU A 67 -3.16 17.60 -6.61
CA LEU A 67 -3.33 16.63 -7.70
C LEU A 67 -3.10 15.19 -7.22
N LEU A 68 -2.03 14.97 -6.45
CA LEU A 68 -1.74 13.66 -5.88
C LEU A 68 -2.82 13.21 -4.88
N ALA A 69 -3.36 14.12 -4.08
CA ALA A 69 -4.48 13.81 -3.19
C ALA A 69 -5.75 13.39 -3.95
N GLN A 70 -5.97 13.91 -5.16
CA GLN A 70 -7.04 13.48 -6.04
C GLN A 70 -6.78 12.11 -6.67
N TYR A 71 -5.58 11.91 -7.22
CA TYR A 71 -5.20 10.66 -7.88
C TYR A 71 -5.08 9.48 -6.92
N LEU A 72 -4.67 9.70 -5.69
CA LEU A 72 -4.40 8.65 -4.70
C LEU A 72 -5.37 8.72 -3.51
N ASN A 73 -6.63 9.06 -3.78
CA ASN A 73 -7.67 9.23 -2.77
C ASN A 73 -8.06 7.94 -2.01
N PHE A 74 -7.60 6.78 -2.46
CA PHE A 74 -7.75 5.50 -1.77
C PHE A 74 -6.78 5.33 -0.58
N ILE A 75 -5.67 6.09 -0.57
CA ILE A 75 -4.71 6.06 0.53
C ILE A 75 -5.30 6.88 1.69
N PRO A 76 -5.52 6.29 2.87
CA PRO A 76 -6.08 7.01 3.98
C PRO A 76 -5.14 8.13 4.46
N ALA A 77 -5.73 9.23 4.94
CA ALA A 77 -4.97 10.26 5.64
C ALA A 77 -4.30 9.67 6.89
N MET A 78 -3.20 10.27 7.33
CA MET A 78 -2.50 9.85 8.55
C MET A 78 -3.45 9.87 9.76
N PRO A 79 -3.43 8.85 10.65
CA PRO A 79 -4.24 8.84 11.85
C PRO A 79 -3.99 10.10 12.70
N GLY A 80 -5.06 10.84 13.02
CA GLY A 80 -4.99 12.06 13.83
C GLY A 80 -4.60 13.35 13.08
N GLY A 81 -4.31 13.27 11.77
CA GLY A 81 -3.91 14.41 10.96
C GLY A 81 -5.06 15.04 10.16
N LYS A 82 -5.16 16.35 10.18
CA LYS A 82 -5.88 17.14 9.18
C LYS A 82 -5.08 17.21 7.86
N GLU A 83 -3.90 16.61 7.84
CA GLU A 83 -2.94 16.71 6.74
C GLU A 83 -3.14 15.58 5.73
N SER A 84 -2.97 15.93 4.46
CA SER A 84 -2.90 14.97 3.35
C SER A 84 -1.82 13.91 3.62
N PHE A 85 -2.02 12.68 3.13
CA PHE A 85 -1.01 11.60 3.18
C PHE A 85 0.31 11.98 2.49
N VAL A 86 0.31 13.06 1.70
CA VAL A 86 1.51 13.64 1.06
C VAL A 86 1.62 15.12 1.40
N THR A 87 2.84 15.56 1.74
CA THR A 87 3.16 16.94 2.05
C THR A 87 4.31 17.43 1.19
N SER A 88 4.45 18.75 1.06
CA SER A 88 5.59 19.37 0.38
C SER A 88 6.93 18.90 0.95
N SER A 89 7.00 18.71 2.27
CA SER A 89 8.20 18.18 2.95
C SER A 89 8.54 16.76 2.49
N THR A 90 7.52 15.91 2.32
CA THR A 90 7.68 14.52 1.83
C THR A 90 8.25 14.52 0.40
N ILE A 91 7.70 15.33 -0.49
CA ILE A 91 8.16 15.43 -1.89
C ILE A 91 9.60 15.97 -1.95
N ASN A 92 9.90 17.01 -1.19
CA ASN A 92 11.26 17.56 -1.11
C ASN A 92 12.27 16.52 -0.60
N ASN A 93 11.87 15.65 0.33
CA ASN A 93 12.72 14.57 0.79
C ASN A 93 13.02 13.54 -0.32
N TYR A 94 12.05 13.20 -1.17
CA TYR A 94 12.28 12.27 -2.30
C TYR A 94 13.24 12.86 -3.33
N VAL A 95 13.13 14.15 -3.63
CA VAL A 95 14.09 14.87 -4.50
C VAL A 95 15.48 14.85 -3.87
N ARG A 96 15.59 15.15 -2.57
CA ARG A 96 16.88 15.16 -1.83
C ARG A 96 17.54 13.79 -1.82
N LEU A 97 16.76 12.73 -1.66
CA LEU A 97 17.24 11.34 -1.67
C LEU A 97 17.51 10.82 -3.09
N LYS A 98 17.29 11.64 -4.13
CA LYS A 98 17.48 11.29 -5.54
C LYS A 98 16.68 10.02 -5.96
N ILE A 99 15.47 9.85 -5.42
CA ILE A 99 14.55 8.77 -5.79
C ILE A 99 13.74 9.16 -7.02
N MET A 100 13.70 10.44 -7.32
CA MET A 100 13.04 11.02 -8.47
C MET A 100 13.87 12.20 -9.02
N PRO A 101 13.68 12.59 -10.28
CA PRO A 101 14.32 13.79 -10.84
C PRO A 101 13.97 15.05 -10.06
N ALA A 102 14.90 16.02 -10.07
CA ALA A 102 14.66 17.32 -9.47
C ALA A 102 13.69 18.16 -10.33
N PRO A 103 12.84 19.01 -9.73
CA PRO A 103 11.95 19.87 -10.48
C PRO A 103 12.72 20.89 -11.32
N VAL A 104 12.26 21.16 -12.54
CA VAL A 104 12.87 22.11 -13.46
C VAL A 104 12.35 23.53 -13.15
N LYS A 105 13.23 24.44 -12.74
CA LYS A 105 12.85 25.82 -12.35
C LYS A 105 11.71 25.86 -11.31
N ARG A 106 11.75 24.96 -10.31
CA ARG A 106 10.73 24.77 -9.26
C ARG A 106 9.36 24.30 -9.77
N LYS A 107 9.30 23.77 -10.99
CA LYS A 107 8.07 23.23 -11.57
C LYS A 107 8.19 21.72 -11.78
N TYR A 108 7.11 21.04 -11.53
CA TYR A 108 6.93 19.58 -11.69
C TYR A 108 6.16 19.32 -12.97
N PHE A 109 6.66 18.42 -13.79
CA PHE A 109 6.06 18.00 -15.05
C PHE A 109 5.52 16.59 -14.93
N ARG A 110 4.89 16.05 -15.96
CA ARG A 110 4.30 14.71 -16.03
C ARG A 110 5.22 13.62 -15.46
N VAL A 111 6.47 13.60 -15.87
CA VAL A 111 7.50 12.67 -15.37
C VAL A 111 7.57 12.67 -13.84
N HIS A 112 7.63 13.83 -13.23
CA HIS A 112 7.72 13.96 -11.77
C HIS A 112 6.46 13.44 -11.08
N ILE A 113 5.27 13.68 -11.67
CA ILE A 113 3.99 13.22 -11.14
C ILE A 113 3.91 11.69 -11.22
N ALA A 114 4.33 11.09 -12.34
CA ALA A 114 4.41 9.64 -12.50
C ALA A 114 5.31 8.99 -11.44
N TYR A 115 6.51 9.53 -11.22
CA TYR A 115 7.39 9.09 -10.13
C TYR A 115 6.69 9.17 -8.77
N LEU A 116 6.05 10.29 -8.46
CA LEU A 116 5.37 10.49 -7.18
C LEU A 116 4.23 9.50 -6.97
N ILE A 117 3.45 9.19 -8.01
CA ILE A 117 2.40 8.17 -7.94
C ILE A 117 3.00 6.81 -7.58
N MET A 118 4.03 6.35 -8.32
CA MET A 118 4.68 5.07 -8.07
C MET A 118 5.31 5.00 -6.66
N ILE A 119 6.05 6.03 -6.26
CA ILE A 119 6.70 6.09 -4.95
C ILE A 119 5.67 6.06 -3.82
N LEU A 120 4.62 6.89 -3.91
CA LEU A 120 3.61 7.02 -2.86
C LEU A 120 2.76 5.76 -2.68
N THR A 121 2.49 5.03 -3.75
CA THR A 121 1.77 3.76 -3.68
C THR A 121 2.67 2.64 -3.14
N MET A 122 3.90 2.49 -3.63
CA MET A 122 4.82 1.44 -3.19
C MET A 122 5.26 1.60 -1.74
N LYS A 123 5.46 2.83 -1.28
CA LYS A 123 5.86 3.10 0.12
C LYS A 123 4.82 2.70 1.16
N GLN A 124 3.60 2.34 0.76
CA GLN A 124 2.60 1.78 1.69
C GLN A 124 3.03 0.40 2.20
N SER A 125 3.83 -0.33 1.42
CA SER A 125 4.21 -1.71 1.71
C SER A 125 5.70 -1.89 2.00
N ILE A 126 6.57 -1.11 1.36
CA ILE A 126 8.04 -1.25 1.46
C ILE A 126 8.70 0.06 1.86
N SER A 127 9.95 -0.03 2.34
CA SER A 127 10.73 1.13 2.74
C SER A 127 11.10 2.02 1.55
N ILE A 128 11.35 3.31 1.81
CA ILE A 128 11.75 4.25 0.75
C ILE A 128 13.11 3.88 0.13
N SER A 129 14.01 3.27 0.91
CA SER A 129 15.27 2.74 0.41
C SER A 129 15.10 1.55 -0.52
N ASP A 130 14.05 0.76 -0.33
CA ASP A 130 13.72 -0.35 -1.23
C ASP A 130 13.05 0.15 -2.51
N VAL A 131 12.18 1.15 -2.41
CA VAL A 131 11.61 1.85 -3.59
C VAL A 131 12.72 2.37 -4.50
N GLN A 132 13.77 2.97 -3.92
CA GLN A 132 14.92 3.49 -4.67
C GLN A 132 15.68 2.41 -5.46
N LYS A 133 15.66 1.16 -5.01
CA LYS A 133 16.29 0.05 -5.74
C LYS A 133 15.46 -0.44 -6.93
N ILE A 134 14.14 -0.22 -6.89
CA ILE A 134 13.19 -0.71 -7.88
C ILE A 134 12.97 0.30 -8.99
N ILE A 135 12.85 1.59 -8.66
CA ILE A 135 12.54 2.66 -9.60
C ILE A 135 13.83 3.38 -9.97
N PRO A 136 14.34 3.24 -11.20
CA PRO A 136 15.51 3.99 -11.66
C PRO A 136 15.16 5.48 -11.79
N ALA A 137 15.97 6.37 -11.19
CA ALA A 137 15.67 7.80 -11.10
C ALA A 137 16.18 8.65 -12.27
N ASP A 138 17.27 8.23 -12.92
CA ASP A 138 17.97 9.02 -13.94
C ASP A 138 17.88 8.33 -15.31
N ILE A 139 16.66 8.17 -15.81
CA ILE A 139 16.38 7.54 -17.12
C ILE A 139 15.62 8.52 -18.03
N PRO A 140 15.67 8.32 -19.36
CA PRO A 140 14.90 9.12 -20.32
C PRO A 140 13.40 9.07 -20.04
N GLU A 141 12.70 10.15 -20.43
CA GLU A 141 11.25 10.26 -20.22
C GLU A 141 10.46 9.12 -20.88
N GLU A 142 10.91 8.66 -22.05
CA GLU A 142 10.28 7.55 -22.78
C GLU A 142 10.31 6.24 -21.97
N ASP A 143 11.42 5.99 -21.28
CA ASP A 143 11.56 4.83 -20.40
C ASP A 143 10.68 4.98 -19.15
N VAL A 144 10.61 6.19 -18.56
CA VAL A 144 9.68 6.47 -17.47
C VAL A 144 8.23 6.23 -17.89
N ARG A 145 7.87 6.66 -19.10
CA ARG A 145 6.53 6.41 -19.67
C ARG A 145 6.23 4.92 -19.73
N ALA A 146 7.15 4.14 -20.29
CA ALA A 146 6.96 2.68 -20.41
C ALA A 146 6.81 2.00 -19.04
N ILE A 147 7.67 2.33 -18.08
CA ILE A 147 7.60 1.81 -16.71
C ILE A 147 6.29 2.21 -16.05
N TYR A 148 5.87 3.46 -16.17
CA TYR A 148 4.63 3.93 -15.56
C TYR A 148 3.39 3.27 -16.15
N GLN A 149 3.34 3.09 -17.47
CA GLN A 149 2.23 2.40 -18.14
C GLN A 149 2.12 0.94 -17.67
N GLU A 150 3.23 0.20 -17.67
CA GLU A 150 3.26 -1.16 -17.12
C GLU A 150 2.83 -1.19 -15.65
N TYR A 151 3.30 -0.23 -14.86
CA TYR A 151 2.94 -0.10 -13.45
C TYR A 151 1.43 0.14 -13.25
N SER A 152 0.84 1.06 -13.99
CA SER A 152 -0.58 1.40 -13.88
C SER A 152 -1.49 0.25 -14.30
N GLU A 153 -1.12 -0.49 -15.34
CA GLU A 153 -1.83 -1.70 -15.75
C GLU A 153 -1.76 -2.81 -14.69
N LYS A 154 -0.57 -3.06 -14.13
CA LYS A 154 -0.40 -4.02 -13.03
C LYS A 154 -1.16 -3.61 -11.79
N PHE A 155 -1.12 -2.32 -11.45
CA PHE A 155 -1.88 -1.79 -10.33
C PHE A 155 -3.37 -2.09 -10.46
N ARG A 156 -3.97 -1.79 -11.62
CA ARG A 156 -5.38 -2.07 -11.91
C ARG A 156 -5.69 -3.56 -11.81
N HIS A 157 -4.87 -4.39 -12.44
CA HIS A 157 -5.06 -5.85 -12.42
C HIS A 157 -5.04 -6.41 -10.99
N ILE A 158 -4.05 -5.99 -10.19
CA ILE A 158 -3.92 -6.42 -8.79
C ILE A 158 -5.07 -5.89 -7.93
N ALA A 159 -5.50 -4.65 -8.14
CA ALA A 159 -6.64 -4.07 -7.43
C ALA A 159 -7.93 -4.87 -7.66
N LEU A 160 -8.22 -5.23 -8.91
CA LEU A 160 -9.38 -6.05 -9.26
C LEU A 160 -9.28 -7.48 -8.71
N PHE A 161 -8.10 -8.09 -8.81
CA PHE A 161 -7.85 -9.42 -8.23
C PHE A 161 -8.07 -9.42 -6.70
N PHE A 162 -7.49 -8.43 -6.00
CA PHE A 162 -7.67 -8.29 -4.55
C PHE A 162 -9.14 -8.04 -4.19
N ASN A 163 -9.83 -7.19 -4.97
CA ASN A 163 -11.24 -6.91 -4.75
C ASN A 163 -12.08 -8.20 -4.85
N GLN A 164 -11.82 -9.06 -5.83
CA GLN A 164 -12.51 -10.35 -5.94
C GLN A 164 -12.30 -11.22 -4.69
N GLN A 165 -11.06 -11.30 -4.17
CA GLN A 165 -10.79 -12.04 -2.94
C GLN A 165 -11.55 -11.45 -1.73
N VAL A 166 -11.67 -10.13 -1.65
CA VAL A 166 -12.44 -9.46 -0.61
C VAL A 166 -13.93 -9.79 -0.73
N GLN A 167 -14.49 -9.80 -1.95
CA GLN A 167 -15.90 -10.12 -2.18
C GLN A 167 -16.22 -11.58 -1.81
N ASP A 168 -15.35 -12.51 -2.19
CA ASP A 168 -15.51 -13.94 -1.85
C ASP A 168 -15.50 -14.16 -0.32
N ALA A 169 -14.57 -13.52 0.38
CA ALA A 169 -14.48 -13.59 1.85
C ALA A 169 -15.61 -12.82 2.57
N ALA A 170 -16.19 -11.83 1.92
CA ALA A 170 -17.28 -11.01 2.46
C ALA A 170 -18.67 -11.65 2.30
N GLU A 171 -18.82 -12.74 1.56
CA GLU A 171 -20.10 -13.40 1.35
C GLU A 171 -20.73 -13.86 2.68
N ASP A 172 -19.91 -14.39 3.59
CA ASP A 172 -20.34 -14.76 4.95
C ASP A 172 -20.87 -13.54 5.76
N ILE A 173 -20.31 -12.35 5.51
CA ILE A 173 -20.75 -11.11 6.19
C ILE A 173 -22.15 -10.71 5.70
N ARG A 174 -22.47 -10.96 4.42
CA ARG A 174 -23.75 -10.63 3.80
C ARG A 174 -24.85 -11.64 4.13
N THR A 175 -24.48 -12.86 4.54
CA THR A 175 -25.44 -13.94 4.84
C THR A 175 -26.13 -13.67 6.20
N PRO A 176 -27.48 -13.63 6.28
CA PRO A 176 -28.20 -13.21 7.49
C PRO A 176 -27.96 -14.08 8.72
N ASP A 177 -27.76 -15.38 8.55
CA ASP A 177 -27.77 -16.39 9.63
C ASP A 177 -26.39 -16.64 10.27
N GLN A 178 -25.32 -15.93 9.85
CA GLN A 178 -23.99 -16.10 10.42
C GLN A 178 -23.61 -14.97 11.39
N PRO A 179 -22.89 -15.27 12.50
CA PRO A 179 -22.39 -14.22 13.41
C PRO A 179 -21.39 -13.34 12.68
N GLY A 180 -21.79 -12.11 12.38
CA GLY A 180 -21.02 -11.17 11.57
C GLY A 180 -19.64 -10.82 12.13
N GLU A 181 -19.47 -10.79 13.46
CA GLU A 181 -18.21 -10.47 14.12
C GLU A 181 -17.09 -11.45 13.77
N ALA A 182 -17.38 -12.75 13.73
CA ALA A 182 -16.41 -13.78 13.37
C ALA A 182 -15.97 -13.67 11.89
N ALA A 183 -16.90 -13.34 10.99
CA ALA A 183 -16.60 -13.17 9.57
C ALA A 183 -15.75 -11.92 9.31
N VAL A 184 -16.06 -10.80 9.96
CA VAL A 184 -15.25 -9.56 9.85
C VAL A 184 -13.85 -9.78 10.42
N SER A 185 -13.72 -10.39 11.59
CA SER A 185 -12.42 -10.69 12.19
C SER A 185 -11.58 -11.60 11.29
N ARG A 186 -12.21 -12.60 10.64
CA ARG A 186 -11.54 -13.48 9.66
C ARG A 186 -11.01 -12.67 8.48
N LEU A 187 -11.84 -11.82 7.87
CA LEU A 187 -11.43 -10.97 6.74
C LEU A 187 -10.26 -10.05 7.09
N VAL A 188 -10.26 -9.47 8.29
CA VAL A 188 -9.13 -8.64 8.79
C VAL A 188 -7.85 -9.46 8.90
N ILE A 189 -7.93 -10.66 9.50
CA ILE A 189 -6.78 -11.55 9.67
C ILE A 189 -6.23 -11.98 8.30
N GLU A 190 -7.09 -12.44 7.39
CA GLU A 190 -6.70 -12.87 6.04
C GLU A 190 -6.02 -11.73 5.26
N SER A 191 -6.62 -10.55 5.24
CA SER A 191 -6.04 -9.37 4.59
C SER A 191 -4.66 -9.00 5.17
N THR A 192 -4.52 -9.09 6.49
CA THR A 192 -3.25 -8.79 7.17
C THR A 192 -2.17 -9.82 6.84
N LEU A 193 -2.53 -11.11 6.80
CA LEU A 193 -1.60 -12.19 6.44
C LEU A 193 -1.15 -12.07 4.98
N ILE A 194 -2.06 -11.82 4.04
CA ILE A 194 -1.76 -11.59 2.62
C ILE A 194 -0.76 -10.43 2.48
N ALA A 195 -1.05 -9.30 3.12
CA ALA A 195 -0.15 -8.14 3.10
C ALA A 195 1.24 -8.47 3.67
N GLY A 196 1.29 -9.21 4.79
CA GLY A 196 2.54 -9.63 5.44
C GLY A 196 3.39 -10.54 4.55
N PHE A 197 2.80 -11.59 3.98
CA PHE A 197 3.52 -12.50 3.07
C PHE A 197 3.98 -11.79 1.80
N SER A 198 3.14 -10.95 1.21
CA SER A 198 3.49 -10.18 0.01
C SER A 198 4.67 -9.23 0.28
N LYS A 199 4.66 -8.55 1.43
CA LYS A 199 5.77 -7.69 1.87
C LYS A 199 7.06 -8.47 2.06
N ILE A 200 7.03 -9.61 2.78
CA ILE A 200 8.20 -10.46 3.03
C ILE A 200 8.80 -10.94 1.71
N LEU A 201 7.97 -11.39 0.76
CA LEU A 201 8.43 -11.82 -0.55
C LEU A 201 9.11 -10.68 -1.30
N ALA A 202 8.47 -9.51 -1.37
CA ALA A 202 9.03 -8.33 -2.03
C ALA A 202 10.39 -7.94 -1.44
N GLU A 203 10.51 -7.85 -0.11
CA GLU A 203 11.76 -7.52 0.57
C GLU A 203 12.87 -8.56 0.32
N LYS A 204 12.52 -9.86 0.28
CA LYS A 204 13.48 -10.91 -0.07
C LYS A 204 14.01 -10.76 -1.49
N LEU A 205 13.12 -10.52 -2.46
CA LEU A 205 13.51 -10.34 -3.87
C LEU A 205 14.37 -9.08 -4.06
N ILE A 206 14.02 -7.97 -3.39
CA ILE A 206 14.80 -6.72 -3.45
C ILE A 206 16.22 -6.91 -2.89
N ARG A 207 16.38 -7.74 -1.85
CA ARG A 207 17.71 -8.04 -1.27
C ARG A 207 18.60 -8.83 -2.24
N LEU A 208 18.03 -9.57 -3.17
CA LEU A 208 18.77 -10.31 -4.20
C LEU A 208 19.19 -9.42 -5.39
N CYS A 209 18.72 -8.17 -5.44
CA CYS A 209 19.12 -7.24 -6.49
C CYS A 209 20.63 -6.94 -6.41
N GLY A 210 21.38 -7.35 -7.42
CA GLY A 210 22.85 -7.20 -7.48
C GLY A 210 23.65 -8.18 -6.62
N ALA A 211 23.01 -9.20 -6.02
CA ALA A 211 23.70 -10.23 -5.27
C ALA A 211 24.41 -11.23 -6.21
N ASP A 212 25.62 -11.67 -5.82
CA ASP A 212 26.31 -12.73 -6.52
C ASP A 212 25.66 -14.09 -6.19
N THR A 213 25.30 -14.83 -7.25
CA THR A 213 24.63 -16.13 -7.11
C THR A 213 25.46 -17.15 -6.33
N GLN A 214 26.79 -17.15 -6.52
CA GLN A 214 27.67 -18.11 -5.85
C GLN A 214 27.82 -17.80 -4.36
N GLU A 215 27.90 -16.52 -4.00
CA GLU A 215 27.96 -16.09 -2.59
C GLU A 215 26.67 -16.42 -1.83
N VAL A 216 25.50 -16.18 -2.46
CA VAL A 216 24.21 -16.47 -1.85
C VAL A 216 24.02 -17.97 -1.63
N LEU A 217 24.30 -18.80 -2.64
CA LEU A 217 24.16 -20.26 -2.53
C LEU A 217 25.18 -20.87 -1.57
N ALA A 218 26.38 -20.31 -1.47
CA ALA A 218 27.39 -20.75 -0.50
C ALA A 218 26.99 -20.46 0.95
N ALA A 219 26.33 -19.34 1.18
CA ALA A 219 25.84 -18.95 2.51
C ALA A 219 24.63 -19.80 3.00
N GLU A 220 23.89 -20.43 2.08
CA GLU A 220 22.76 -21.30 2.39
C GLU A 220 23.18 -22.76 2.67
N GLN A 221 24.44 -23.14 2.42
CA GLN A 221 24.92 -24.47 2.76
C GLN A 221 25.10 -24.59 4.28
N PRO A 222 24.54 -25.64 4.93
CA PRO A 222 24.79 -25.87 6.34
C PRO A 222 26.29 -26.06 6.58
N PRO A 223 26.84 -25.60 7.72
CA PRO A 223 28.23 -25.79 8.04
C PRO A 223 28.56 -27.29 7.93
N GLN A 224 29.52 -27.62 7.07
CA GLN A 224 30.00 -28.99 6.94
C GLN A 224 30.54 -29.40 8.31
N ALA A 225 29.93 -30.43 8.92
CA ALA A 225 30.29 -31.00 10.20
C ALA A 225 31.63 -31.77 10.12
#